data_9201621b53d43252854f716ef397baf3
#
_entry.id   9201621b53d43252854f716ef397baf3
#
_cell.length_a   1.000
_cell.length_b   1.000
_cell.length_c   1.000
_cell.angle_alpha   90.00
_cell.angle_beta   90.00
_cell.angle_gamma   90.00
#
_symmetry.space_group_name_H-M   'P 1'
#
loop_
_entity.id
_entity.type
_entity.pdbx_description
1 polymer ?
#
loop_
_entity_poly.entity_id
_entity_poly.type
_entity_poly.pdbx_seq_one_letter_code
_entity_poly.pdbx_strand_id
1 'polypeptide(L)'
;MNDTAATASSPPFRFYDNRQKYLAFVNTCNEKAAVARRAAHEVSMIRPRPPAIRLFDAGMGDATVLARLMRNVHQTFPTVPMLVVAKEISLEDVRLGLEKMPDRFCEHPATALVVTDLA
;
A
#
# COMPACT_ATOMS: atom_id res chain seq x y z
N MET A 1 -8.38 -10.13 -41.70
CA MET A 1 -8.04 -10.82 -40.69
C MET A 1 -8.90 -10.60 -39.58
N ASN A 2 -8.95 -11.34 -38.72
CA ASN A 2 -9.75 -11.34 -37.74
C ASN A 2 -9.21 -11.02 -36.51
N ASP A 3 -8.56 -9.95 -36.42
CA ASP A 3 -8.00 -9.49 -35.27
C ASP A 3 -8.96 -9.34 -34.18
N THR A 4 -10.19 -9.07 -34.54
CA THR A 4 -11.19 -8.90 -33.52
C THR A 4 -11.35 -10.13 -32.70
N ALA A 5 -11.34 -11.27 -33.34
CA ALA A 5 -11.49 -12.49 -32.60
C ALA A 5 -10.28 -12.72 -31.73
N ALA A 6 -9.12 -12.40 -32.25
CA ALA A 6 -7.92 -12.54 -31.45
C ALA A 6 -7.96 -11.63 -30.24
N THR A 7 -8.50 -10.43 -30.42
CA THR A 7 -8.62 -9.52 -29.31
C THR A 7 -9.59 -10.03 -28.26
N ALA A 8 -10.71 -10.58 -28.70
CA ALA A 8 -11.71 -11.08 -27.80
C ALA A 8 -11.21 -12.27 -26.99
N SER A 9 -10.25 -13.01 -27.54
CA SER A 9 -9.71 -14.15 -26.85
C SER A 9 -8.29 -13.90 -26.34
N SER A 10 -7.99 -12.69 -25.99
CA SER A 10 -6.67 -12.32 -25.50
C SER A 10 -6.23 -13.21 -24.33
N PRO A 11 -4.97 -13.62 -24.33
CA PRO A 11 -4.48 -14.40 -23.21
C PRO A 11 -4.42 -13.54 -21.93
N PRO A 12 -4.32 -14.16 -20.78
CA PRO A 12 -4.15 -13.41 -19.55
C PRO A 12 -2.91 -12.50 -19.60
N PHE A 13 -2.97 -11.42 -18.86
CA PHE A 13 -1.88 -10.49 -18.79
C PHE A 13 -0.64 -11.16 -18.20
N ARG A 14 0.51 -11.01 -18.88
CA ARG A 14 1.79 -11.52 -18.40
C ARG A 14 2.86 -10.49 -18.63
N PHE A 15 3.59 -10.13 -17.60
CA PHE A 15 4.62 -9.11 -17.69
C PHE A 15 5.75 -9.53 -18.63
N TYR A 16 6.07 -10.82 -18.68
CA TYR A 16 7.22 -11.30 -19.45
C TYR A 16 6.95 -11.48 -20.93
N ASP A 17 5.67 -11.47 -21.34
CA ASP A 17 5.32 -11.63 -22.74
C ASP A 17 5.60 -10.37 -23.55
N ASN A 18 5.80 -9.23 -22.86
CA ASN A 18 5.95 -7.96 -23.53
C ASN A 18 6.85 -7.05 -22.69
N ARG A 19 7.91 -6.56 -23.32
CA ARG A 19 8.86 -5.69 -22.65
C ARG A 19 8.21 -4.43 -22.10
N GLN A 20 7.27 -3.87 -22.86
CA GLN A 20 6.60 -2.66 -22.40
C GLN A 20 5.74 -2.90 -21.15
N LYS A 21 5.10 -4.05 -21.08
CA LYS A 21 4.34 -4.40 -19.89
C LYS A 21 5.25 -4.56 -18.67
N TYR A 22 6.39 -5.18 -18.87
CA TYR A 22 7.36 -5.33 -17.80
C TYR A 22 7.88 -3.97 -17.32
N LEU A 23 8.22 -3.08 -18.24
CA LEU A 23 8.70 -1.74 -17.89
C LEU A 23 7.61 -0.93 -17.19
N ALA A 24 6.36 -1.07 -17.63
CA ALA A 24 5.25 -0.40 -16.96
C ALA A 24 5.09 -0.90 -15.53
N PHE A 25 5.25 -2.20 -15.32
CA PHE A 25 5.19 -2.76 -13.97
C PHE A 25 6.31 -2.20 -13.08
N VAL A 26 7.54 -2.15 -13.59
CA VAL A 26 8.68 -1.61 -12.85
C VAL A 26 8.44 -0.13 -12.51
N ASN A 27 7.93 0.64 -13.47
CA ASN A 27 7.65 2.05 -13.23
C ASN A 27 6.57 2.24 -12.18
N THR A 28 5.54 1.40 -12.20
CA THR A 28 4.48 1.46 -11.18
C THR A 28 5.04 1.19 -9.79
N CYS A 29 5.95 0.22 -9.66
CA CYS A 29 6.59 -0.06 -8.39
C CYS A 29 7.44 1.12 -7.92
N ASN A 30 8.16 1.77 -8.85
CA ASN A 30 8.94 2.95 -8.53
C ASN A 30 8.05 4.12 -8.11
N GLU A 31 6.90 4.27 -8.75
CA GLU A 31 5.94 5.29 -8.39
C GLU A 31 5.41 5.08 -6.98
N LYS A 32 5.09 3.85 -6.61
CA LYS A 32 4.64 3.54 -5.25
C LYS A 32 5.69 3.91 -4.22
N ALA A 33 6.95 3.61 -4.51
CA ALA A 33 8.04 3.99 -3.62
C ALA A 33 8.17 5.51 -3.50
N ALA A 34 8.02 6.23 -4.60
CA ALA A 34 8.08 7.68 -4.61
C ALA A 34 6.92 8.28 -3.82
N VAL A 35 5.71 7.75 -4.00
CA VAL A 35 4.53 8.19 -3.26
C VAL A 35 4.74 7.95 -1.76
N ALA A 36 5.23 6.80 -1.39
CA ALA A 36 5.48 6.47 0.02
C ALA A 36 6.48 7.44 0.64
N ARG A 37 7.56 7.76 -0.08
CA ARG A 37 8.56 8.72 0.42
C ARG A 37 7.97 10.10 0.59
N ARG A 38 7.16 10.56 -0.36
CA ARG A 38 6.55 11.88 -0.28
C ARG A 38 5.56 11.95 0.87
N ALA A 39 4.73 10.94 1.02
CA ALA A 39 3.78 10.87 2.13
C ALA A 39 4.53 10.85 3.47
N ALA A 40 5.59 10.07 3.57
CA ALA A 40 6.39 10.00 4.79
C ALA A 40 6.99 11.36 5.15
N HIS A 41 7.44 12.11 4.14
CA HIS A 41 7.98 13.44 4.36
C HIS A 41 6.91 14.36 4.96
N GLU A 42 5.70 14.34 4.42
CA GLU A 42 4.61 15.15 4.94
C GLU A 42 4.23 14.75 6.37
N VAL A 43 4.13 13.45 6.62
CA VAL A 43 3.76 12.93 7.94
C VAL A 43 4.84 13.27 8.98
N SER A 44 6.11 13.30 8.58
CA SER A 44 7.20 13.62 9.51
C SER A 44 7.08 15.03 10.09
N MET A 45 6.34 15.90 9.43
CA MET A 45 6.17 17.29 9.84
C MET A 45 4.94 17.53 10.70
N ILE A 46 4.09 16.52 10.91
CA ILE A 46 2.91 16.70 11.75
C ILE A 46 3.32 16.76 13.22
N ARG A 47 2.46 17.35 14.01
CA ARG A 47 2.61 17.39 15.47
C ARG A 47 1.55 16.46 16.06
N PRO A 48 1.94 15.25 16.47
CA PRO A 48 0.97 14.29 16.99
C PRO A 48 0.28 14.83 18.24
N ARG A 49 -1.02 14.58 18.32
CA ARG A 49 -1.81 14.92 19.50
C ARG A 49 -2.26 13.64 20.18
N PRO A 50 -2.19 13.58 21.51
CA PRO A 50 -2.69 12.38 22.19
C PRO A 50 -4.14 12.11 21.81
N PRO A 51 -4.57 10.82 21.81
CA PRO A 51 -3.77 9.69 22.27
C PRO A 51 -2.89 9.06 21.20
N ALA A 52 -3.07 9.36 19.91
CA ALA A 52 -2.38 8.63 18.86
C ALA A 52 -2.28 9.42 17.56
N ILE A 53 -1.31 9.06 16.73
CA ILE A 53 -1.32 9.44 15.31
C ILE A 53 -2.41 8.62 14.64
N ARG A 54 -3.27 9.27 13.87
CA ARG A 54 -4.37 8.61 13.18
C ARG A 54 -4.20 8.80 11.68
N LEU A 55 -4.16 7.69 10.96
CA LEU A 55 -4.05 7.69 9.51
C LEU A 55 -5.25 6.98 8.91
N PHE A 56 -5.78 7.51 7.83
CA PHE A 56 -6.83 6.86 7.07
C PHE A 56 -6.36 6.69 5.64
N ASP A 57 -6.35 5.44 5.16
CA ASP A 57 -6.00 5.11 3.79
C ASP A 57 -7.26 4.63 3.08
N ALA A 58 -7.80 5.44 2.21
CA ALA A 58 -9.09 5.20 1.56
C ALA A 58 -9.04 4.13 0.48
N GLY A 59 -7.86 3.72 0.04
CA GLY A 59 -7.71 2.69 -0.98
C GLY A 59 -6.33 2.06 -0.82
N MET A 60 -6.21 1.15 0.13
CA MET A 60 -4.91 0.64 0.53
C MET A 60 -4.27 -0.27 -0.52
N GLY A 61 -5.05 -0.83 -1.46
CA GLY A 61 -4.54 -1.80 -2.41
C GLY A 61 -3.89 -2.97 -1.68
N ASP A 62 -2.73 -3.39 -2.14
CA ASP A 62 -1.97 -4.46 -1.51
C ASP A 62 -1.11 -3.98 -0.34
N ALA A 63 -1.31 -2.74 0.09
CA ALA A 63 -0.62 -2.09 1.19
C ALA A 63 0.86 -1.80 0.96
N THR A 64 1.33 -1.80 -0.28
CA THR A 64 2.74 -1.50 -0.57
C THR A 64 3.12 -0.10 -0.07
N VAL A 65 2.29 0.91 -0.37
CA VAL A 65 2.54 2.28 0.07
C VAL A 65 2.32 2.39 1.58
N LEU A 66 1.22 1.83 2.06
CA LEU A 66 0.85 1.92 3.48
C LEU A 66 1.93 1.30 4.38
N ALA A 67 2.41 0.11 4.04
CA ALA A 67 3.41 -0.57 4.85
C ALA A 67 4.71 0.25 4.93
N ARG A 68 5.12 0.86 3.83
CA ARG A 68 6.31 1.73 3.81
C ARG A 68 6.09 2.99 4.64
N LEU A 69 4.92 3.59 4.51
CA LEU A 69 4.58 4.78 5.27
C LEU A 69 4.56 4.47 6.77
N MET A 70 3.93 3.37 7.17
CA MET A 70 3.89 2.96 8.57
C MET A 70 5.30 2.81 9.13
N ARG A 71 6.20 2.19 8.39
CA ARG A 71 7.58 2.04 8.82
C ARG A 71 8.25 3.38 9.08
N ASN A 72 8.05 4.34 8.17
CA ASN A 72 8.62 5.66 8.34
C ASN A 72 8.03 6.37 9.56
N VAL A 73 6.74 6.25 9.78
CA VAL A 73 6.08 6.84 10.95
C VAL A 73 6.63 6.21 12.24
N HIS A 74 6.81 4.89 12.25
CA HIS A 74 7.37 4.19 13.41
C HIS A 74 8.78 4.67 13.73
N GLN A 75 9.57 4.94 12.71
CA GLN A 75 10.93 5.45 12.91
C GLN A 75 10.95 6.90 13.37
N THR A 76 10.04 7.71 12.86
CA THR A 76 9.98 9.13 13.22
C THR A 76 9.36 9.35 14.59
N PHE A 77 8.36 8.54 14.94
CA PHE A 77 7.61 8.69 16.19
C PHE A 77 7.59 7.35 16.95
N PRO A 78 8.75 6.89 17.43
CA PRO A 78 8.85 5.53 17.98
C PRO A 78 8.04 5.30 19.24
N THR A 79 7.66 6.36 19.96
CA THR A 79 6.93 6.23 21.21
C THR A 79 5.49 6.71 21.14
N VAL A 80 5.04 7.17 19.97
CA VAL A 80 3.68 7.68 19.81
C VAL A 80 2.78 6.57 19.30
N PRO A 81 1.68 6.25 19.98
CA PRO A 81 0.75 5.26 19.47
C PRO A 81 0.20 5.64 18.11
N MET A 82 -0.11 4.62 17.30
CA MET A 82 -0.57 4.83 15.93
C MET A 82 -1.82 4.02 15.68
N LEU A 83 -2.85 4.68 15.12
CA LEU A 83 -4.05 4.00 14.66
C LEU A 83 -4.14 4.20 13.15
N VAL A 84 -4.20 3.11 12.42
CA VAL A 84 -4.40 3.12 10.96
C VAL A 84 -5.75 2.51 10.66
N VAL A 85 -6.56 3.24 9.90
CA VAL A 85 -7.79 2.70 9.34
C VAL A 85 -7.61 2.67 7.84
N ALA A 86 -7.74 1.49 7.25
CA ALA A 86 -7.53 1.31 5.82
C ALA A 86 -8.78 0.71 5.19
N LYS A 87 -9.04 1.06 3.96
CA LYS A 87 -10.18 0.57 3.21
C LYS A 87 -9.71 -0.04 1.90
N GLU A 88 -10.23 -1.20 1.56
CA GLU A 88 -9.95 -1.85 0.29
C GLU A 88 -11.09 -2.79 -0.05
N ILE A 89 -11.61 -2.71 -1.28
CA ILE A 89 -12.75 -3.52 -1.69
C ILE A 89 -12.33 -4.87 -2.27
N SER A 90 -11.08 -5.04 -2.65
CA SER A 90 -10.57 -6.31 -3.16
C SER A 90 -10.08 -7.17 -2.00
N LEU A 91 -10.77 -8.28 -1.74
CA LEU A 91 -10.34 -9.21 -0.68
C LEU A 91 -8.96 -9.77 -0.95
N GLU A 92 -8.60 -9.96 -2.23
CA GLU A 92 -7.27 -10.44 -2.56
C GLU A 92 -6.21 -9.42 -2.16
N ASP A 93 -6.45 -8.16 -2.42
CA ASP A 93 -5.53 -7.10 -2.01
C ASP A 93 -5.47 -6.97 -0.49
N VAL A 94 -6.60 -7.12 0.21
CA VAL A 94 -6.61 -7.11 1.67
C VAL A 94 -5.72 -8.23 2.21
N ARG A 95 -5.84 -9.44 1.64
CA ARG A 95 -5.03 -10.57 2.06
C ARG A 95 -3.54 -10.29 1.84
N LEU A 96 -3.18 -9.79 0.67
CA LEU A 96 -1.80 -9.44 0.36
C LEU A 96 -1.27 -8.34 1.28
N GLY A 97 -2.12 -7.37 1.60
CA GLY A 97 -1.77 -6.28 2.50
C GLY A 97 -1.51 -6.77 3.91
N LEU A 98 -2.37 -7.65 4.41
CA LEU A 98 -2.21 -8.18 5.77
C LEU A 98 -0.94 -8.99 5.91
N GLU A 99 -0.47 -9.62 4.84
CA GLU A 99 0.79 -10.37 4.86
C GLU A 99 2.01 -9.46 5.08
N LYS A 100 1.87 -8.17 4.84
CA LYS A 100 2.97 -7.22 5.01
C LYS A 100 3.01 -6.61 6.42
N MET A 101 2.02 -6.90 7.24
CA MET A 101 1.85 -6.20 8.53
C MET A 101 2.61 -6.79 9.73
N PRO A 102 2.94 -8.09 9.78
CA PRO A 102 3.62 -8.62 10.96
C PRO A 102 4.85 -7.81 11.38
N ASP A 103 5.71 -7.44 10.42
CA ASP A 103 6.89 -6.65 10.74
C ASP A 103 6.54 -5.28 11.29
N ARG A 104 5.46 -4.68 10.79
CA ARG A 104 5.02 -3.36 11.26
C ARG A 104 4.59 -3.42 12.72
N PHE A 105 3.91 -4.47 13.11
CA PHE A 105 3.48 -4.63 14.51
C PHE A 105 4.65 -5.00 15.44
N CYS A 106 5.61 -5.77 14.92
CA CYS A 106 6.78 -6.11 15.71
C CYS A 106 7.66 -4.89 16.00
N GLU A 107 7.79 -4.01 15.01
CA GLU A 107 8.67 -2.85 15.17
C GLU A 107 8.04 -1.75 16.01
N HIS A 108 6.72 -1.75 16.19
CA HIS A 108 6.02 -0.68 16.91
C HIS A 108 4.77 -1.26 17.56
N PRO A 109 4.90 -1.82 18.78
CA PRO A 109 3.77 -2.53 19.42
C PRO A 109 2.54 -1.67 19.72
N ALA A 110 2.69 -0.36 19.78
CA ALA A 110 1.57 0.54 20.02
C ALA A 110 0.85 0.94 18.72
N THR A 111 0.87 0.08 17.71
CA THR A 111 0.17 0.29 16.45
C THR A 111 -1.09 -0.58 16.40
N ALA A 112 -2.20 0.02 16.01
CA ALA A 112 -3.44 -0.69 15.73
C ALA A 112 -3.83 -0.47 14.28
N LEU A 113 -4.33 -1.51 13.63
CA LEU A 113 -4.78 -1.45 12.24
C LEU A 113 -6.19 -2.00 12.15
N VAL A 114 -7.06 -1.24 11.49
CA VAL A 114 -8.41 -1.69 11.15
C VAL A 114 -8.51 -1.66 9.63
N VAL A 115 -8.85 -2.80 9.03
CA VAL A 115 -9.04 -2.89 7.59
C VAL A 115 -10.50 -3.22 7.33
N THR A 116 -11.13 -2.45 6.44
CA THR A 116 -12.49 -2.73 6.01
C THR A 116 -12.49 -3.03 4.52
N ASP A 117 -13.33 -3.97 4.10
CA ASP A 117 -13.50 -4.28 2.69
C ASP A 117 -14.87 -3.82 2.17
N LEU A 118 -15.53 -2.97 2.89
CA LEU A 118 -16.82 -2.42 2.49
C LEU A 118 -16.64 -1.43 1.34
N ALA A 119 -17.54 -1.52 0.40
CA ALA A 119 -17.53 -0.62 -0.75
C ALA A 119 -17.96 0.80 -0.37
#